data_740472c1a94b048fe99666de2898badc
#
_entry.id   740472c1a94b048fe99666de2898badc
#
_cell.length_a   1.000
_cell.length_b   1.000
_cell.length_c   1.000
_cell.angle_alpha   90.00
_cell.angle_beta   90.00
_cell.angle_gamma   90.00
#
_symmetry.space_group_name_H-M   'P 1'
#
loop_
_entity.id
_entity.type
_entity.pdbx_description
1 polymer ?
#
loop_
_entity_poly.entity_id
_entity_poly.type
_entity_poly.pdbx_seq_one_letter_code
_entity_poly.pdbx_strand_id
1 'polypeptide(L)'
;REGRLARKLLDDSRETIAREIGVIAPMISFTSGGSEANNLAIKNAPVERLLISAIEHPAVIESAKAAYKPAEFIPVTPQGVVDLEALAKLLEGPKALVSVMLANNETGVIQPLREVVALAQAHGALVHTDAVQAFGKIPVNFGLLGVDMMTIAAHKIGGPTGIGALVVRD
;
A
#
# COMPACT_ATOMS: atom_id res chain seq x y z
N ARG A 1 30.47 18.45 -6.17
CA ARG A 1 30.69 17.97 -4.77
C ARG A 1 29.36 17.83 -4.05
N GLU A 2 28.52 18.86 -4.05
CA GLU A 2 27.21 18.91 -3.36
C GLU A 2 26.19 17.88 -3.88
N GLY A 3 26.05 17.73 -5.20
CA GLY A 3 25.14 16.73 -5.80
C GLY A 3 25.48 15.28 -5.45
N ARG A 4 26.78 14.96 -5.25
CA ARG A 4 27.18 13.63 -4.79
C ARG A 4 26.80 13.39 -3.33
N LEU A 5 26.88 14.43 -2.50
CA LEU A 5 26.47 14.36 -1.10
C LEU A 5 24.96 14.17 -0.95
N ALA A 6 24.19 14.94 -1.71
CA ALA A 6 22.74 14.81 -1.74
C ALA A 6 22.28 13.41 -2.21
N ARG A 7 22.92 12.90 -3.28
CA ARG A 7 22.64 11.54 -3.76
C ARG A 7 22.97 10.49 -2.71
N LYS A 8 24.11 10.61 -2.05
CA LYS A 8 24.50 9.69 -0.97
C LYS A 8 23.46 9.68 0.15
N LEU A 9 22.97 10.83 0.59
CA LEU A 9 21.94 10.93 1.63
C LEU A 9 20.64 10.23 1.22
N LEU A 10 20.22 10.37 -0.04
CA LEU A 10 19.03 9.68 -0.56
C LEU A 10 19.25 8.16 -0.59
N ASP A 11 20.41 7.69 -1.02
CA ASP A 11 20.72 6.27 -1.10
C ASP A 11 20.83 5.66 0.30
N ASP A 12 21.53 6.31 1.25
CA ASP A 12 21.62 5.90 2.66
C ASP A 12 20.21 5.83 3.31
N SER A 13 19.36 6.80 3.02
CA SER A 13 17.97 6.82 3.52
C SER A 13 17.13 5.67 2.96
N ARG A 14 17.28 5.39 1.66
CA ARG A 14 16.60 4.27 0.98
C ARG A 14 17.04 2.93 1.57
N GLU A 15 18.34 2.73 1.80
CA GLU A 15 18.87 1.53 2.43
C GLU A 15 18.37 1.36 3.87
N THR A 16 18.25 2.45 4.62
CA THR A 16 17.72 2.42 5.98
C THR A 16 16.27 1.96 5.99
N ILE A 17 15.41 2.55 5.16
CA ILE A 17 14.00 2.12 5.05
C ILE A 17 13.92 0.66 4.58
N ALA A 18 14.72 0.29 3.58
CA ALA A 18 14.74 -1.09 3.05
C ALA A 18 15.02 -2.12 4.14
N ARG A 19 16.00 -1.85 5.00
CA ARG A 19 16.36 -2.71 6.14
C ARG A 19 15.21 -2.81 7.15
N GLU A 20 14.55 -1.70 7.48
CA GLU A 20 13.45 -1.66 8.45
C GLU A 20 12.23 -2.46 8.01
N ILE A 21 11.94 -2.49 6.71
CA ILE A 21 10.76 -3.19 6.17
C ILE A 21 11.10 -4.54 5.50
N GLY A 22 12.37 -4.95 5.52
CA GLY A 22 12.82 -6.26 5.02
C GLY A 22 12.80 -6.38 3.49
N VAL A 23 13.25 -5.34 2.77
CA VAL A 23 13.36 -5.33 1.30
C VAL A 23 14.75 -4.89 0.85
N ILE A 24 15.01 -4.91 -0.46
CA ILE A 24 16.20 -4.31 -1.05
C ILE A 24 15.92 -2.86 -1.49
N ALA A 25 16.91 -1.99 -1.42
CA ALA A 25 16.77 -0.56 -1.71
C ALA A 25 16.16 -0.24 -3.08
N PRO A 26 16.45 -0.96 -4.17
CA PRO A 26 15.83 -0.71 -5.48
C PRO A 26 14.30 -0.81 -5.51
N MET A 27 13.69 -1.58 -4.60
CA MET A 27 12.23 -1.70 -4.49
C MET A 27 11.56 -0.42 -3.98
N ILE A 28 12.31 0.57 -3.49
CA ILE A 28 11.78 1.78 -2.87
C ILE A 28 11.92 2.98 -3.82
N SER A 29 10.81 3.59 -4.15
CA SER A 29 10.73 4.85 -4.88
C SER A 29 10.24 5.96 -3.95
N PHE A 30 11.03 7.03 -3.77
CA PHE A 30 10.60 8.20 -3.00
C PHE A 30 9.53 8.99 -3.75
N THR A 31 8.59 9.54 -3.00
CA THR A 31 7.48 10.35 -3.47
C THR A 31 7.34 11.61 -2.60
N SER A 32 6.50 12.55 -3.02
CA SER A 32 6.17 13.76 -2.24
C SER A 32 5.24 13.49 -1.05
N GLY A 33 4.83 12.24 -0.85
CA GLY A 33 3.96 11.83 0.27
C GLY A 33 3.18 10.57 -0.03
N GLY A 34 2.42 10.09 0.97
CA GLY A 34 1.59 8.89 0.83
C GLY A 34 0.52 9.02 -0.27
N SER A 35 -0.02 10.22 -0.49
CA SER A 35 -1.03 10.44 -1.54
C SER A 35 -0.47 10.21 -2.94
N GLU A 36 0.75 10.67 -3.22
CA GLU A 36 1.39 10.39 -4.51
C GLU A 36 1.73 8.90 -4.64
N ALA A 37 2.26 8.27 -3.59
CA ALA A 37 2.57 6.85 -3.59
C ALA A 37 1.32 6.00 -3.85
N ASN A 38 0.19 6.29 -3.16
CA ASN A 38 -1.10 5.64 -3.40
C ASN A 38 -1.58 5.84 -4.84
N ASN A 39 -1.45 7.05 -5.37
CA ASN A 39 -1.86 7.38 -6.73
C ASN A 39 -1.06 6.58 -7.77
N LEU A 40 0.26 6.47 -7.58
CA LEU A 40 1.14 5.68 -8.43
C LEU A 40 0.77 4.19 -8.38
N ALA A 41 0.57 3.62 -7.21
CA ALA A 41 0.19 2.22 -7.03
C ALA A 41 -1.15 1.91 -7.73
N ILE A 42 -2.20 2.68 -7.43
CA ILE A 42 -3.56 2.43 -7.91
C ILE A 42 -3.67 2.61 -9.43
N LYS A 43 -3.13 3.70 -9.97
CA LYS A 43 -3.31 4.02 -11.39
C LYS A 43 -2.43 3.18 -12.31
N ASN A 44 -1.21 2.83 -11.88
CA ASN A 44 -0.23 2.17 -12.75
C ASN A 44 -0.15 0.64 -12.57
N ALA A 45 -0.90 0.05 -11.63
CA ALA A 45 -0.94 -1.41 -11.51
C ALA A 45 -1.34 -2.07 -12.84
N PRO A 46 -0.63 -3.13 -13.29
CA PRO A 46 -0.92 -3.82 -14.54
C PRO A 46 -2.09 -4.79 -14.38
N VAL A 47 -3.29 -4.23 -14.17
CA VAL A 47 -4.54 -4.94 -13.87
C VAL A 47 -5.70 -4.33 -14.66
N GLU A 48 -6.79 -5.08 -14.77
CA GLU A 48 -7.98 -4.67 -15.50
C GLU A 48 -9.00 -3.94 -14.63
N ARG A 49 -9.00 -4.18 -13.30
CA ARG A 49 -9.93 -3.58 -12.34
C ARG A 49 -9.32 -3.39 -10.96
N LEU A 50 -10.00 -2.64 -10.12
CA LEU A 50 -9.59 -2.28 -8.77
C LEU A 50 -10.62 -2.78 -7.77
N LEU A 51 -10.16 -3.44 -6.70
CA LEU A 51 -10.95 -3.83 -5.54
C LEU A 51 -10.42 -3.07 -4.34
N ILE A 52 -11.17 -2.10 -3.84
CA ILE A 52 -10.72 -1.12 -2.86
C ILE A 52 -11.50 -1.31 -1.56
N SER A 53 -10.83 -1.46 -0.43
CA SER A 53 -11.52 -1.52 0.85
C SER A 53 -12.36 -0.25 1.09
N ALA A 54 -13.59 -0.40 1.57
CA ALA A 54 -14.50 0.72 1.82
C ALA A 54 -14.03 1.69 2.91
N ILE A 55 -13.01 1.30 3.68
CA ILE A 55 -12.43 2.11 4.77
C ILE A 55 -11.06 2.71 4.44
N GLU A 56 -10.69 2.72 3.16
CA GLU A 56 -9.43 3.33 2.73
C GLU A 56 -9.38 4.84 3.00
N HIS A 57 -8.16 5.35 3.10
CA HIS A 57 -7.93 6.80 3.14
C HIS A 57 -8.45 7.46 1.84
N PRO A 58 -8.99 8.69 1.88
CA PRO A 58 -9.46 9.41 0.69
C PRO A 58 -8.46 9.44 -0.46
N ALA A 59 -7.15 9.49 -0.19
CA ALA A 59 -6.11 9.43 -1.22
C ALA A 59 -6.16 8.15 -2.07
N VAL A 60 -6.54 7.00 -1.51
CA VAL A 60 -6.73 5.73 -2.25
C VAL A 60 -8.07 5.75 -2.98
N ILE A 61 -9.15 6.12 -2.30
CA ILE A 61 -10.51 6.16 -2.86
C ILE A 61 -10.58 7.09 -4.08
N GLU A 62 -10.07 8.32 -3.95
CA GLU A 62 -10.10 9.29 -5.05
C GLU A 62 -9.14 8.89 -6.18
N SER A 63 -8.02 8.25 -5.87
CA SER A 63 -7.15 7.68 -6.90
C SER A 63 -7.83 6.58 -7.70
N ALA A 64 -8.61 5.72 -7.04
CA ALA A 64 -9.37 4.66 -7.69
C ALA A 64 -10.50 5.21 -8.57
N LYS A 65 -11.25 6.18 -8.08
CA LYS A 65 -12.29 6.88 -8.86
C LYS A 65 -11.74 7.59 -10.10
N ALA A 66 -10.53 8.14 -9.99
CA ALA A 66 -9.86 8.83 -11.09
C ALA A 66 -9.04 7.90 -11.99
N ALA A 67 -9.01 6.60 -11.73
CA ALA A 67 -8.36 5.62 -12.59
C ALA A 67 -9.24 5.29 -13.80
N TYR A 68 -8.60 5.00 -14.94
CA TYR A 68 -9.32 4.52 -16.15
C TYR A 68 -9.61 3.01 -16.06
N LYS A 69 -10.01 2.53 -14.87
CA LYS A 69 -10.29 1.13 -14.57
C LYS A 69 -11.55 1.04 -13.72
N PRO A 70 -12.42 0.03 -13.94
CA PRO A 70 -13.53 -0.23 -13.04
C PRO A 70 -13.03 -0.41 -11.60
N ALA A 71 -13.69 0.24 -10.64
CA ALA A 71 -13.38 0.14 -9.23
C ALA A 71 -14.60 -0.32 -8.44
N GLU A 72 -14.44 -1.37 -7.67
CA GLU A 72 -15.44 -1.94 -6.77
C GLU A 72 -14.97 -1.84 -5.33
N PHE A 73 -15.90 -1.64 -4.40
CA PHE A 73 -15.56 -1.50 -2.99
C PHE A 73 -15.78 -2.82 -2.25
N ILE A 74 -14.75 -3.25 -1.52
CA ILE A 74 -14.81 -4.40 -0.62
C ILE A 74 -15.48 -3.93 0.66
N PRO A 75 -16.63 -4.49 1.07
CA PRO A 75 -17.29 -4.10 2.31
C PRO A 75 -16.47 -4.49 3.53
N VAL A 76 -16.82 -3.90 4.66
CA VAL A 76 -16.25 -4.23 5.97
C VAL A 76 -17.32 -4.71 6.91
N THR A 77 -16.93 -5.51 7.89
CA THR A 77 -17.80 -5.96 8.98
C THR A 77 -18.12 -4.79 9.93
N PRO A 78 -19.11 -4.92 10.83
CA PRO A 78 -19.38 -3.91 11.85
C PRO A 78 -18.20 -3.58 12.76
N GLN A 79 -17.19 -4.47 12.85
CA GLN A 79 -15.95 -4.26 13.58
C GLN A 79 -14.90 -3.48 12.79
N GLY A 80 -15.21 -3.06 11.54
CA GLY A 80 -14.30 -2.34 10.67
C GLY A 80 -13.19 -3.21 10.05
N VAL A 81 -13.39 -4.52 10.00
CA VAL A 81 -12.47 -5.48 9.35
C VAL A 81 -12.99 -5.79 7.95
N VAL A 82 -12.12 -5.86 6.96
CA VAL A 82 -12.48 -6.22 5.59
C VAL A 82 -13.21 -7.56 5.55
N ASP A 83 -14.35 -7.62 4.81
CA ASP A 83 -15.14 -8.83 4.65
C ASP A 83 -14.45 -9.77 3.64
N LEU A 84 -13.84 -10.83 4.16
CA LEU A 84 -13.09 -11.80 3.35
C LEU A 84 -14.00 -12.64 2.46
N GLU A 85 -15.25 -12.89 2.86
CA GLU A 85 -16.20 -13.64 2.03
C GLU A 85 -16.67 -12.79 0.83
N ALA A 86 -16.92 -11.51 1.07
CA ALA A 86 -17.23 -10.57 0.01
C ALA A 86 -16.01 -10.38 -0.93
N LEU A 87 -14.80 -10.28 -0.38
CA LEU A 87 -13.57 -10.19 -1.18
C LEU A 87 -13.41 -11.43 -2.07
N ALA A 88 -13.62 -12.65 -1.54
CA ALA A 88 -13.51 -13.87 -2.32
C ALA A 88 -14.46 -13.87 -3.53
N LYS A 89 -15.70 -13.42 -3.35
CA LYS A 89 -16.68 -13.28 -4.45
C LYS A 89 -16.27 -12.22 -5.47
N LEU A 90 -15.77 -11.07 -4.97
CA LEU A 90 -15.29 -9.99 -5.84
C LEU A 90 -14.05 -10.38 -6.63
N LEU A 91 -13.25 -11.33 -6.16
CA LEU A 91 -12.06 -11.82 -6.87
C LEU A 91 -12.40 -12.72 -8.07
N GLU A 92 -13.63 -13.20 -8.18
CA GLU A 92 -14.09 -13.92 -9.37
C GLU A 92 -14.14 -12.97 -10.57
N GLY A 93 -13.29 -13.17 -11.58
CA GLY A 93 -13.27 -12.34 -12.80
C GLY A 93 -11.85 -11.92 -13.25
N PRO A 94 -11.76 -10.82 -14.02
CA PRO A 94 -10.49 -10.35 -14.56
C PRO A 94 -9.46 -9.99 -13.49
N LYS A 95 -8.17 -9.97 -13.87
CA LYS A 95 -7.07 -9.64 -12.97
C LYS A 95 -7.28 -8.31 -12.26
N ALA A 96 -7.24 -8.32 -10.93
CA ALA A 96 -7.51 -7.16 -10.09
C ALA A 96 -6.28 -6.70 -9.30
N LEU A 97 -6.30 -5.42 -8.87
CA LEU A 97 -5.54 -4.94 -7.74
C LEU A 97 -6.47 -4.87 -6.53
N VAL A 98 -6.13 -5.58 -5.47
CA VAL A 98 -6.77 -5.47 -4.16
C VAL A 98 -6.01 -4.43 -3.34
N SER A 99 -6.68 -3.36 -2.89
CA SER A 99 -6.09 -2.35 -2.01
C SER A 99 -6.78 -2.37 -0.65
N VAL A 100 -6.01 -2.73 0.38
CA VAL A 100 -6.47 -2.80 1.78
C VAL A 100 -5.40 -2.19 2.67
N MET A 101 -5.74 -1.10 3.38
CA MET A 101 -4.81 -0.44 4.31
C MET A 101 -4.43 -1.39 5.45
N LEU A 102 -3.19 -1.28 5.95
CA LEU A 102 -2.72 -2.14 7.03
C LEU A 102 -3.37 -1.80 8.39
N ALA A 103 -3.51 -0.50 8.68
CA ALA A 103 -4.18 -0.01 9.88
C ALA A 103 -5.05 1.21 9.54
N ASN A 104 -6.27 1.23 10.03
CA ASN A 104 -7.19 2.33 9.73
C ASN A 104 -6.82 3.60 10.50
N ASN A 105 -6.86 4.73 9.81
CA ASN A 105 -6.43 6.03 10.36
C ASN A 105 -7.42 6.65 11.36
N GLU A 106 -8.67 6.20 11.41
CA GLU A 106 -9.71 6.70 12.29
C GLU A 106 -9.98 5.77 13.46
N THR A 107 -10.08 4.47 13.19
CA THR A 107 -10.46 3.46 14.18
C THR A 107 -9.27 2.72 14.79
N GLY A 108 -8.12 2.73 14.13
CA GLY A 108 -6.93 1.96 14.52
C GLY A 108 -7.03 0.46 14.24
N VAL A 109 -8.10 -0.01 13.63
CA VAL A 109 -8.28 -1.44 13.31
C VAL A 109 -7.21 -1.91 12.36
N ILE A 110 -6.49 -2.97 12.74
CA ILE A 110 -5.49 -3.64 11.91
C ILE A 110 -6.20 -4.66 11.02
N GLN A 111 -5.92 -4.63 9.73
CA GLN A 111 -6.58 -5.49 8.74
C GLN A 111 -5.87 -6.84 8.60
N PRO A 112 -6.61 -7.92 8.28
CA PRO A 112 -6.07 -9.28 8.12
C PRO A 112 -5.38 -9.44 6.76
N LEU A 113 -4.26 -8.71 6.54
CA LEU A 113 -3.60 -8.67 5.23
C LEU A 113 -3.08 -10.03 4.77
N ARG A 114 -2.72 -10.94 5.68
CA ARG A 114 -2.26 -12.27 5.29
C ARG A 114 -3.36 -13.07 4.60
N GLU A 115 -4.56 -13.01 5.14
CA GLU A 115 -5.75 -13.66 4.59
C GLU A 115 -6.17 -12.99 3.26
N VAL A 116 -6.12 -11.65 3.20
CA VAL A 116 -6.35 -10.89 1.96
C VAL A 116 -5.36 -11.31 0.88
N VAL A 117 -4.07 -11.37 1.21
CA VAL A 117 -3.02 -11.78 0.27
C VAL A 117 -3.22 -13.22 -0.20
N ALA A 118 -3.55 -14.15 0.70
CA ALA A 118 -3.80 -15.54 0.34
C ALA A 118 -4.96 -15.68 -0.65
N LEU A 119 -6.07 -14.95 -0.42
CA LEU A 119 -7.21 -14.92 -1.34
C LEU A 119 -6.84 -14.29 -2.69
N ALA A 120 -6.16 -13.15 -2.67
CA ALA A 120 -5.74 -12.46 -3.89
C ALA A 120 -4.81 -13.31 -4.75
N GLN A 121 -3.80 -13.93 -4.14
CA GLN A 121 -2.84 -14.80 -4.84
C GLN A 121 -3.50 -16.03 -5.46
N ALA A 122 -4.49 -16.64 -4.79
CA ALA A 122 -5.26 -17.75 -5.33
C ALA A 122 -6.01 -17.40 -6.63
N HIS A 123 -6.28 -16.10 -6.85
CA HIS A 123 -6.97 -15.56 -8.03
C HIS A 123 -6.05 -14.78 -8.97
N GLY A 124 -4.73 -14.81 -8.76
CA GLY A 124 -3.76 -14.08 -9.59
C GLY A 124 -3.85 -12.56 -9.48
N ALA A 125 -4.51 -12.04 -8.45
CA ALA A 125 -4.62 -10.61 -8.17
C ALA A 125 -3.37 -10.07 -7.47
N LEU A 126 -3.08 -8.77 -7.69
CA LEU A 126 -2.04 -8.04 -6.98
C LEU A 126 -2.61 -7.41 -5.70
N VAL A 127 -1.75 -7.20 -4.70
CA VAL A 127 -2.15 -6.56 -3.44
C VAL A 127 -1.31 -5.31 -3.19
N HIS A 128 -2.01 -4.20 -2.95
CA HIS A 128 -1.46 -2.95 -2.42
C HIS A 128 -1.93 -2.75 -0.98
N THR A 129 -1.06 -2.21 -0.13
CA THR A 129 -1.44 -1.77 1.20
C THR A 129 -0.96 -0.34 1.48
N ASP A 130 -1.85 0.51 1.97
CA ASP A 130 -1.47 1.76 2.59
C ASP A 130 -1.03 1.47 4.05
N ALA A 131 0.29 1.54 4.29
CA ALA A 131 0.88 1.31 5.60
C ALA A 131 1.24 2.61 6.34
N VAL A 132 0.76 3.77 5.89
CA VAL A 132 1.09 5.09 6.45
C VAL A 132 0.77 5.17 7.94
N GLN A 133 -0.29 4.54 8.42
CA GLN A 133 -0.64 4.53 9.84
C GLN A 133 0.02 3.41 10.63
N ALA A 134 0.59 2.41 9.98
CA ALA A 134 1.20 1.25 10.63
C ALA A 134 2.73 1.39 10.74
N PHE A 135 3.38 1.86 9.68
CA PHE A 135 4.84 2.00 9.62
C PHE A 135 5.36 2.88 10.76
N GLY A 136 6.37 2.39 11.47
CA GLY A 136 6.97 3.05 12.64
C GLY A 136 6.14 3.03 13.94
N LYS A 137 4.93 2.40 13.94
CA LYS A 137 4.08 2.25 15.14
C LYS A 137 3.88 0.79 15.52
N ILE A 138 3.81 -0.09 14.55
CA ILE A 138 3.77 -1.55 14.73
C ILE A 138 4.83 -2.18 13.81
N PRO A 139 5.26 -3.42 14.06
CA PRO A 139 6.18 -4.12 13.18
C PRO A 139 5.58 -4.28 11.78
N VAL A 140 6.29 -3.77 10.77
CA VAL A 140 5.91 -3.89 9.36
C VAL A 140 7.05 -4.55 8.61
N ASN A 141 6.79 -5.71 8.00
CA ASN A 141 7.75 -6.38 7.13
C ASN A 141 7.05 -6.72 5.81
N PHE A 142 7.50 -6.10 4.74
CA PHE A 142 6.92 -6.23 3.41
C PHE A 142 6.90 -7.68 2.91
N GLY A 143 8.02 -8.41 3.11
CA GLY A 143 8.13 -9.80 2.70
C GLY A 143 7.17 -10.72 3.46
N LEU A 144 7.03 -10.53 4.77
CA LEU A 144 6.13 -11.32 5.61
C LEU A 144 4.65 -10.98 5.39
N LEU A 145 4.33 -9.75 5.00
CA LEU A 145 2.97 -9.37 4.60
C LEU A 145 2.56 -10.02 3.28
N GLY A 146 3.52 -10.24 2.38
CA GLY A 146 3.27 -10.88 1.09
C GLY A 146 2.60 -9.97 0.04
N VAL A 147 2.45 -8.68 0.32
CA VAL A 147 1.88 -7.69 -0.61
C VAL A 147 2.83 -7.39 -1.77
N ASP A 148 2.29 -6.89 -2.88
CA ASP A 148 3.05 -6.51 -4.07
C ASP A 148 3.48 -5.06 -4.04
N MET A 149 2.68 -4.20 -3.40
CA MET A 149 2.96 -2.78 -3.25
C MET A 149 2.61 -2.28 -1.84
N MET A 150 3.41 -1.34 -1.32
CA MET A 150 3.16 -0.73 -0.02
C MET A 150 3.49 0.76 -0.05
N THR A 151 2.58 1.56 0.49
CA THR A 151 2.75 3.01 0.67
C THR A 151 3.15 3.33 2.09
N ILE A 152 4.15 4.20 2.26
CA ILE A 152 4.55 4.79 3.55
C ILE A 152 4.73 6.31 3.44
N ALA A 153 4.67 7.02 4.58
CA ALA A 153 4.87 8.48 4.62
C ALA A 153 5.58 8.94 5.90
N ALA A 154 6.50 9.88 5.76
CA ALA A 154 7.37 10.34 6.84
C ALA A 154 6.60 11.12 7.93
N HIS A 155 5.62 11.95 7.58
CA HIS A 155 4.92 12.83 8.52
C HIS A 155 4.13 12.10 9.61
N LYS A 156 3.86 10.82 9.46
CA LYS A 156 3.17 9.98 10.48
C LYS A 156 4.11 9.35 11.49
N ILE A 157 5.42 9.44 11.26
CA ILE A 157 6.47 8.89 12.14
C ILE A 157 7.44 10.00 12.63
N GLY A 158 6.97 11.25 12.68
CA GLY A 158 7.78 12.38 13.16
C GLY A 158 8.74 12.98 12.11
N GLY A 159 8.69 12.50 10.88
CA GLY A 159 9.45 13.07 9.76
C GLY A 159 8.74 14.30 9.13
N PRO A 160 9.41 14.98 8.18
CA PRO A 160 8.83 16.15 7.53
C PRO A 160 7.65 15.79 6.62
N THR A 161 6.76 16.76 6.40
CA THR A 161 5.77 16.71 5.31
C THR A 161 6.48 16.78 3.96
N GLY A 162 5.82 16.32 2.90
CA GLY A 162 6.39 16.33 1.54
C GLY A 162 7.33 15.16 1.24
N ILE A 163 7.33 14.12 2.08
CA ILE A 163 8.12 12.90 1.86
C ILE A 163 7.27 11.65 2.11
N GLY A 164 7.26 10.76 1.14
CA GLY A 164 6.70 9.43 1.20
C GLY A 164 7.50 8.45 0.36
N ALA A 165 7.07 7.21 0.33
CA ALA A 165 7.66 6.22 -0.56
C ALA A 165 6.62 5.17 -0.99
N LEU A 166 6.79 4.69 -2.21
CA LEU A 166 6.15 3.49 -2.72
C LEU A 166 7.18 2.36 -2.77
N VAL A 167 6.85 1.24 -2.17
CA VAL A 167 7.60 -0.01 -2.24
C VAL A 167 6.89 -0.92 -3.23
N VAL A 168 7.63 -1.47 -4.19
CA VAL A 168 7.08 -2.36 -5.23
C VAL A 168 7.93 -3.62 -5.27
N ARG A 169 7.25 -4.78 -5.32
CA ARG A 169 7.89 -6.08 -5.53
C ARG A 169 8.37 -6.18 -6.99
N ASP A 170 9.58 -6.67 -7.19
CA ASP A 170 10.15 -6.97 -8.51
C ASP A 170 9.43 -8.13 -9.20
#